data_925a3dea156d98b61776e5afc0b7c5a4
#
_entry.id   925a3dea156d98b61776e5afc0b7c5a4
#
_cell.length_a   1.000
_cell.length_b   1.000
_cell.length_c   1.000
_cell.angle_alpha   90.00
_cell.angle_beta   90.00
_cell.angle_gamma   90.00
#
_symmetry.space_group_name_H-M   'P 1'
#
loop_
_entity.id
_entity.type
_entity.pdbx_description
1 polymer ?
#
loop_
_entity_poly.entity_id
_entity_poly.type
_entity_poly.pdbx_seq_one_letter_code
_entity_poly.pdbx_strand_id
1 'polypeptide(L)'
;MKEQRYPQLDERAVTATLPNGLPVCVVPKPGFAKKCAYFVTNYGSMDTKFTWMGRAYDTPAGVAHYLEHKMFEMPDRDVMQEFSALGANPNAFTSYNMTAYYFTCTEHFEACLELLLTFVSTPYFTEESVERERGIIAQEIRMYEDSADSQVYEDLFAAMYRHHPVRVPIAGTVESIGAITPEILRSCYDAFYHPANMMLCVVGDVDP
;
A
#
# COMPACT_ATOMS: atom_id res chain seq x y z
N MET A 1 10.18 -15.54 18.26
CA MET A 1 9.09 -16.00 17.39
C MET A 1 7.98 -16.59 18.25
N LYS A 2 6.71 -16.42 17.86
CA LYS A 2 5.54 -17.04 18.51
C LYS A 2 4.80 -17.84 17.45
N GLU A 3 4.37 -19.06 17.78
CA GLU A 3 3.53 -19.89 16.92
C GLU A 3 2.11 -19.92 17.47
N GLN A 4 1.13 -19.69 16.60
CA GLN A 4 -0.29 -19.86 16.89
C GLN A 4 -0.84 -20.92 15.94
N ARG A 5 -1.48 -21.95 16.49
CA ARG A 5 -2.10 -23.03 15.74
C ARG A 5 -3.62 -22.87 15.70
N TYR A 6 -4.19 -23.21 14.57
CA TYR A 6 -5.63 -23.23 14.30
C TYR A 6 -6.05 -24.67 13.93
N PRO A 7 -6.22 -25.57 14.91
CA PRO A 7 -6.44 -27.00 14.66
C PRO A 7 -7.66 -27.32 13.78
N GLN A 8 -8.69 -26.47 13.86
CA GLN A 8 -9.92 -26.65 13.06
C GLN A 8 -9.70 -26.42 11.58
N LEU A 9 -8.67 -25.64 11.21
CA LEU A 9 -8.32 -25.31 9.84
C LEU A 9 -7.07 -26.08 9.36
N ASP A 10 -6.44 -26.83 10.25
CA ASP A 10 -5.10 -27.43 10.06
C ASP A 10 -4.06 -26.38 9.64
N GLU A 11 -4.11 -25.20 10.32
CA GLU A 11 -3.31 -24.04 9.99
C GLU A 11 -2.42 -23.61 11.15
N ARG A 12 -1.31 -22.98 10.81
CA ARG A 12 -0.47 -22.27 11.80
C ARG A 12 0.03 -20.94 11.26
N ALA A 13 0.17 -19.97 12.15
CA ALA A 13 0.84 -18.71 11.87
C ALA A 13 2.06 -18.55 12.80
N VAL A 14 3.17 -18.13 12.25
CA VAL A 14 4.40 -17.81 13.00
C VAL A 14 4.62 -16.32 12.93
N THR A 15 4.73 -15.68 14.10
CA THR A 15 4.90 -14.23 14.20
C THR A 15 6.19 -13.86 14.91
N ALA A 16 6.81 -12.77 14.46
CA ALA A 16 7.97 -12.17 15.08
C ALA A 16 7.90 -10.64 14.92
N THR A 17 8.66 -9.94 15.76
CA THR A 17 8.96 -8.51 15.53
C THR A 17 10.46 -8.41 15.33
N LEU A 18 10.87 -7.79 14.22
CA LEU A 18 12.26 -7.57 13.90
C LEU A 18 12.88 -6.46 14.81
N PRO A 19 14.22 -6.37 14.93
CA PRO A 19 14.86 -5.37 15.77
C PRO A 19 14.52 -3.92 15.42
N ASN A 20 14.15 -3.63 14.15
CA ASN A 20 13.69 -2.33 13.69
C ASN A 20 12.21 -2.03 14.00
N GLY A 21 11.52 -2.96 14.67
CA GLY A 21 10.12 -2.83 15.06
C GLY A 21 9.11 -3.39 14.05
N LEU A 22 9.56 -3.93 12.90
CA LEU A 22 8.65 -4.50 11.89
C LEU A 22 8.02 -5.81 12.38
N PRO A 23 6.70 -5.90 12.54
CA PRO A 23 5.97 -7.15 12.72
C PRO A 23 6.01 -7.99 11.43
N VAL A 24 6.30 -9.27 11.60
CA VAL A 24 6.28 -10.26 10.50
C VAL A 24 5.34 -11.39 10.89
N CYS A 25 4.50 -11.81 9.95
CA CYS A 25 3.63 -12.97 10.06
C CYS A 25 3.88 -13.91 8.88
N VAL A 26 4.19 -15.16 9.16
CA VAL A 26 4.35 -16.20 8.15
C VAL A 26 3.30 -17.29 8.36
N VAL A 27 2.55 -17.62 7.32
CA VAL A 27 1.61 -18.73 7.29
C VAL A 27 2.16 -19.80 6.33
N PRO A 28 2.90 -20.79 6.86
CA PRO A 28 3.48 -21.84 6.03
C PRO A 28 2.39 -22.71 5.41
N LYS A 29 2.50 -22.96 4.11
CA LYS A 29 1.60 -23.83 3.32
C LYS A 29 2.42 -24.89 2.58
N PRO A 30 2.88 -25.94 3.26
CA PRO A 30 3.71 -26.98 2.63
C PRO A 30 3.05 -27.57 1.38
N GLY A 31 3.81 -27.65 0.28
CA GLY A 31 3.35 -28.22 -1.00
C GLY A 31 2.55 -27.25 -1.88
N PHE A 32 2.28 -26.02 -1.44
CA PHE A 32 1.63 -25.02 -2.29
C PHE A 32 2.66 -24.37 -3.22
N ALA A 33 2.45 -24.51 -4.53
CA ALA A 33 3.35 -23.91 -5.52
C ALA A 33 3.31 -22.37 -5.46
N LYS A 34 2.11 -21.79 -5.28
CA LYS A 34 1.92 -20.34 -5.23
C LYS A 34 2.27 -19.77 -3.85
N LYS A 35 3.11 -18.77 -3.85
CA LYS A 35 3.52 -17.98 -2.67
C LYS A 35 3.10 -16.53 -2.83
N CYS A 36 2.85 -15.84 -1.74
CA CYS A 36 2.60 -14.41 -1.75
C CYS A 36 3.23 -13.72 -0.54
N ALA A 37 3.57 -12.45 -0.71
CA ALA A 37 3.98 -11.56 0.37
C ALA A 37 3.22 -10.23 0.26
N TYR A 38 2.73 -9.74 1.40
CA TYR A 38 2.08 -8.44 1.56
C TYR A 38 2.92 -7.59 2.49
N PHE A 39 3.28 -6.40 2.05
CA PHE A 39 3.93 -5.38 2.87
C PHE A 39 2.97 -4.20 3.03
N VAL A 40 2.43 -4.05 4.24
CA VAL A 40 1.27 -3.20 4.52
C VAL A 40 1.68 -2.07 5.46
N THR A 41 1.28 -0.84 5.14
CA THR A 41 1.36 0.28 6.07
C THR A 41 0.00 0.59 6.67
N ASN A 42 -0.05 0.95 7.95
CA ASN A 42 -1.23 1.48 8.64
C ASN A 42 -1.39 2.97 8.27
N TYR A 43 -1.71 3.20 7.00
CA TYR A 43 -1.96 4.51 6.39
C TYR A 43 -2.94 4.35 5.23
N GLY A 44 -4.06 5.00 5.28
CA GLY A 44 -5.10 4.93 4.26
C GLY A 44 -5.71 6.29 3.94
N SER A 45 -6.75 6.29 3.11
CA SER A 45 -7.37 7.53 2.63
C SER A 45 -8.01 8.39 3.72
N MET A 46 -8.32 7.82 4.89
CA MET A 46 -8.88 8.55 6.03
C MET A 46 -7.84 9.34 6.84
N ASP A 47 -6.54 9.04 6.69
CA ASP A 47 -5.46 9.59 7.51
C ASP A 47 -4.95 10.93 6.96
N THR A 48 -5.89 11.84 6.64
CA THR A 48 -5.56 13.18 6.12
C THR A 48 -5.12 14.15 7.20
N LYS A 49 -5.51 13.92 8.46
CA LYS A 49 -5.15 14.79 9.60
C LYS A 49 -4.37 14.01 10.65
N PHE A 50 -3.13 14.40 10.85
CA PHE A 50 -2.24 13.70 11.79
C PHE A 50 -1.22 14.67 12.41
N THR A 51 -0.54 14.19 13.46
CA THR A 51 0.59 14.91 14.07
C THR A 51 1.85 14.07 13.92
N TRP A 52 2.88 14.65 13.34
CA TRP A 52 4.20 14.03 13.16
C TRP A 52 5.29 14.97 13.63
N MET A 53 6.24 14.47 14.44
CA MET A 53 7.34 15.26 15.01
C MET A 53 6.89 16.58 15.67
N GLY A 54 5.72 16.56 16.34
CA GLY A 54 5.14 17.72 17.03
C GLY A 54 4.47 18.74 16.11
N ARG A 55 4.41 18.50 14.79
CA ARG A 55 3.73 19.33 13.81
C ARG A 55 2.41 18.69 13.39
N ALA A 56 1.34 19.49 13.33
CA ALA A 56 0.06 19.07 12.77
C ALA A 56 0.07 19.19 11.24
N TYR A 57 -0.48 18.17 10.59
CA TYR A 57 -0.67 18.10 9.14
C TYR A 57 -2.16 18.01 8.83
N ASP A 58 -2.57 18.66 7.77
CA ASP A 58 -3.90 18.55 7.13
C ASP A 58 -3.62 18.43 5.63
N THR A 59 -3.68 17.21 5.11
CA THR A 59 -3.27 16.89 3.75
C THR A 59 -4.46 16.73 2.83
N PRO A 60 -4.30 16.99 1.52
CA PRO A 60 -5.37 16.77 0.54
C PRO A 60 -5.88 15.33 0.55
N ALA A 61 -7.15 15.13 0.21
CA ALA A 61 -7.68 13.81 -0.06
C ALA A 61 -6.95 13.16 -1.26
N GLY A 62 -6.76 11.85 -1.18
CA GLY A 62 -6.08 11.07 -2.23
C GLY A 62 -4.57 10.87 -2.03
N VAL A 63 -3.92 11.50 -1.03
CA VAL A 63 -2.46 11.37 -0.84
C VAL A 63 -2.02 9.92 -0.64
N ALA A 64 -2.77 9.11 0.12
CA ALA A 64 -2.42 7.71 0.34
C ALA A 64 -2.42 6.89 -0.97
N HIS A 65 -3.44 7.08 -1.80
CA HIS A 65 -3.54 6.45 -3.13
C HIS A 65 -2.46 6.98 -4.08
N TYR A 66 -2.18 8.27 -4.03
CA TYR A 66 -1.10 8.87 -4.81
C TYR A 66 0.27 8.28 -4.44
N LEU A 67 0.53 8.08 -3.13
CA LEU A 67 1.74 7.40 -2.67
C LEU A 67 1.83 5.96 -3.18
N GLU A 68 0.71 5.24 -3.19
CA GLU A 68 0.65 3.87 -3.73
C GLU A 68 1.21 3.82 -5.15
N HIS A 69 0.71 4.68 -6.05
CA HIS A 69 1.20 4.79 -7.42
C HIS A 69 2.69 5.16 -7.46
N LYS A 70 3.07 6.18 -6.69
CA LYS A 70 4.45 6.71 -6.72
C LYS A 70 5.50 5.76 -6.20
N MET A 71 5.16 4.81 -5.33
CA MET A 71 6.13 3.86 -4.81
C MET A 71 6.65 2.89 -5.87
N PHE A 72 5.91 2.62 -6.96
CA PHE A 72 6.40 1.80 -8.06
C PHE A 72 7.43 2.51 -8.96
N GLU A 73 7.57 3.82 -8.83
CA GLU A 73 8.52 4.59 -9.62
C GLU A 73 9.87 4.71 -8.91
N MET A 74 10.92 4.23 -9.56
CA MET A 74 12.30 4.37 -9.13
C MET A 74 13.13 5.08 -10.21
N PRO A 75 14.22 5.79 -9.85
CA PRO A 75 14.96 6.64 -10.80
C PRO A 75 15.55 5.87 -11.98
N ASP A 76 16.04 4.65 -11.74
CA ASP A 76 16.84 3.91 -12.73
C ASP A 76 16.31 2.48 -12.99
N ARG A 77 15.09 2.17 -12.53
CA ARG A 77 14.53 0.81 -12.54
C ARG A 77 13.05 0.83 -12.88
N ASP A 78 12.60 -0.20 -13.61
CA ASP A 78 11.18 -0.52 -13.80
C ASP A 78 10.81 -1.72 -12.92
N VAL A 79 10.21 -1.44 -11.77
CA VAL A 79 9.81 -2.43 -10.77
C VAL A 79 8.86 -3.47 -11.38
N MET A 80 7.93 -3.05 -12.24
CA MET A 80 6.97 -3.97 -12.87
C MET A 80 7.65 -4.93 -13.83
N GLN A 81 8.64 -4.46 -14.62
CA GLN A 81 9.42 -5.32 -15.50
C GLN A 81 10.30 -6.30 -14.72
N GLU A 82 10.89 -5.87 -13.60
CA GLU A 82 11.71 -6.76 -12.76
C GLU A 82 10.89 -7.89 -12.16
N PHE A 83 9.70 -7.62 -11.62
CA PHE A 83 8.78 -8.68 -11.17
C PHE A 83 8.36 -9.61 -12.31
N SER A 84 8.07 -9.04 -13.48
CA SER A 84 7.73 -9.82 -14.67
C SER A 84 8.86 -10.76 -15.09
N ALA A 85 10.12 -10.30 -15.04
CA ALA A 85 11.30 -11.12 -15.33
C ALA A 85 11.49 -12.27 -14.33
N LEU A 86 11.02 -12.10 -13.09
CA LEU A 86 11.00 -13.14 -12.05
C LEU A 86 9.76 -14.06 -12.15
N GLY A 87 8.88 -13.86 -13.12
CA GLY A 87 7.63 -14.61 -13.27
C GLY A 87 6.61 -14.32 -12.17
N ALA A 88 6.70 -13.17 -11.53
CA ALA A 88 5.81 -12.75 -10.45
C ALA A 88 4.79 -11.70 -10.90
N ASN A 89 3.68 -11.62 -10.16
CA ASN A 89 2.62 -10.65 -10.39
C ASN A 89 2.56 -9.69 -9.20
N PRO A 90 3.15 -8.48 -9.32
CA PRO A 90 3.04 -7.45 -8.31
C PRO A 90 1.69 -6.73 -8.42
N ASN A 91 1.23 -6.19 -7.30
CA ASN A 91 0.10 -5.26 -7.26
C ASN A 91 0.12 -4.45 -5.97
N ALA A 92 -0.75 -3.45 -5.87
CA ALA A 92 -0.98 -2.70 -4.66
C ALA A 92 -2.46 -2.30 -4.56
N PHE A 93 -2.87 -1.85 -3.41
CA PHE A 93 -4.16 -1.19 -3.21
C PHE A 93 -4.10 -0.26 -2.01
N THR A 94 -4.88 0.81 -2.09
CA THR A 94 -5.18 1.70 -0.98
C THR A 94 -6.61 1.47 -0.52
N SER A 95 -6.78 1.35 0.80
CA SER A 95 -8.08 1.29 1.46
C SER A 95 -8.26 2.52 2.35
N TYR A 96 -9.35 2.53 3.13
CA TYR A 96 -9.63 3.64 4.05
C TYR A 96 -8.60 3.77 5.17
N ASN A 97 -8.02 2.66 5.65
CA ASN A 97 -7.13 2.60 6.81
C ASN A 97 -5.78 1.93 6.55
N MET A 98 -5.50 1.48 5.33
CA MET A 98 -4.24 0.83 4.99
C MET A 98 -3.90 1.01 3.52
N THR A 99 -2.60 0.92 3.22
CA THR A 99 -2.07 0.72 1.88
C THR A 99 -1.22 -0.53 1.87
N ALA A 100 -1.40 -1.39 0.90
CA ALA A 100 -0.72 -2.68 0.78
C ALA A 100 -0.03 -2.81 -0.56
N TYR A 101 1.21 -3.26 -0.54
CA TYR A 101 2.02 -3.66 -1.69
C TYR A 101 2.25 -5.16 -1.60
N TYR A 102 2.05 -5.89 -2.68
CA TYR A 102 2.16 -7.33 -2.64
C TYR A 102 2.58 -7.92 -3.98
N PHE A 103 3.02 -9.15 -3.93
CA PHE A 103 3.21 -9.97 -5.12
C PHE A 103 2.73 -11.40 -4.89
N THR A 104 2.49 -12.09 -5.99
CA THR A 104 2.33 -13.53 -6.03
C THR A 104 3.32 -14.13 -7.01
N CYS A 105 3.94 -15.27 -6.64
CA CYS A 105 4.88 -15.99 -7.49
C CYS A 105 4.78 -17.50 -7.25
N THR A 106 5.40 -18.27 -8.12
CA THR A 106 5.64 -19.71 -7.94
C THR A 106 7.11 -20.01 -7.68
N GLU A 107 7.99 -19.21 -8.29
CA GLU A 107 9.45 -19.32 -8.20
C GLU A 107 10.07 -17.99 -7.78
N HIS A 108 11.35 -17.97 -7.47
CA HIS A 108 12.13 -16.77 -7.13
C HIS A 108 11.56 -15.93 -5.99
N PHE A 109 10.95 -16.59 -4.98
CA PHE A 109 10.25 -15.90 -3.90
C PHE A 109 11.15 -14.90 -3.15
N GLU A 110 12.39 -15.29 -2.81
CA GLU A 110 13.33 -14.45 -2.07
C GLU A 110 13.70 -13.18 -2.87
N ALA A 111 13.95 -13.32 -4.18
CA ALA A 111 14.25 -12.18 -5.06
C ALA A 111 13.04 -11.24 -5.19
N CYS A 112 11.83 -11.79 -5.30
CA CYS A 112 10.60 -11.01 -5.30
C CYS A 112 10.37 -10.28 -3.96
N LEU A 113 10.66 -10.94 -2.84
CA LEU A 113 10.55 -10.34 -1.50
C LEU A 113 11.55 -9.20 -1.32
N GLU A 114 12.80 -9.39 -1.72
CA GLU A 114 13.83 -8.34 -1.69
C GLU A 114 13.42 -7.14 -2.55
N LEU A 115 12.89 -7.39 -3.75
CA LEU A 115 12.39 -6.34 -4.63
C LEU A 115 11.22 -5.58 -3.99
N LEU A 116 10.23 -6.29 -3.40
CA LEU A 116 9.11 -5.68 -2.68
C LEU A 116 9.60 -4.75 -1.56
N LEU A 117 10.46 -5.26 -0.70
CA LEU A 117 10.98 -4.48 0.43
C LEU A 117 11.82 -3.28 -0.05
N THR A 118 12.57 -3.45 -1.13
CA THR A 118 13.42 -2.40 -1.69
C THR A 118 12.60 -1.24 -2.23
N PHE A 119 11.64 -1.49 -3.13
CA PHE A 119 10.93 -0.39 -3.76
C PHE A 119 10.00 0.35 -2.78
N VAL A 120 9.35 -0.37 -1.84
CA VAL A 120 8.53 0.27 -0.81
C VAL A 120 9.38 1.09 0.19
N SER A 121 10.65 0.78 0.33
CA SER A 121 11.57 1.51 1.21
C SER A 121 12.41 2.60 0.50
N THR A 122 12.20 2.81 -0.80
CA THR A 122 13.01 3.74 -1.60
C THR A 122 12.10 4.79 -2.29
N PRO A 123 11.61 5.80 -1.56
CA PRO A 123 10.72 6.81 -2.12
C PRO A 123 11.44 7.73 -3.12
N TYR A 124 10.84 7.92 -4.28
CA TYR A 124 11.33 8.80 -5.34
C TYR A 124 10.24 9.76 -5.79
N PHE A 125 10.34 11.03 -5.36
CA PHE A 125 9.35 12.06 -5.63
C PHE A 125 10.05 13.29 -6.20
N THR A 126 9.95 13.51 -7.52
CA THR A 126 10.37 14.74 -8.20
C THR A 126 9.14 15.50 -8.69
N GLU A 127 9.27 16.80 -8.89
CA GLU A 127 8.19 17.63 -9.46
C GLU A 127 7.65 17.04 -10.76
N GLU A 128 8.56 16.67 -11.67
CA GLU A 128 8.21 16.10 -12.98
C GLU A 128 7.45 14.77 -12.82
N SER A 129 7.93 13.88 -11.96
CA SER A 129 7.33 12.57 -11.77
C SER A 129 5.97 12.64 -11.08
N VAL A 130 5.81 13.56 -10.12
CA VAL A 130 4.54 13.82 -9.47
C VAL A 130 3.53 14.42 -10.46
N GLU A 131 3.93 15.40 -11.28
CA GLU A 131 3.03 16.00 -12.27
C GLU A 131 2.56 14.98 -13.33
N ARG A 132 3.46 14.10 -13.78
CA ARG A 132 3.11 13.03 -14.73
C ARG A 132 2.06 12.08 -14.13
N GLU A 133 2.26 11.64 -12.88
CA GLU A 133 1.36 10.71 -12.20
C GLU A 133 0.01 11.33 -11.91
N ARG A 134 -0.05 12.64 -11.63
CA ARG A 134 -1.30 13.38 -11.46
C ARG A 134 -2.24 13.22 -12.63
N GLY A 135 -1.71 13.25 -13.86
CA GLY A 135 -2.50 13.03 -15.07
C GLY A 135 -3.12 11.63 -15.15
N ILE A 136 -2.37 10.61 -14.72
CA ILE A 136 -2.81 9.21 -14.70
C ILE A 136 -3.92 9.02 -13.65
N ILE A 137 -3.68 9.48 -12.42
CA ILE A 137 -4.66 9.38 -11.33
C ILE A 137 -5.94 10.18 -11.64
N ALA A 138 -5.80 11.35 -12.28
CA ALA A 138 -6.97 12.12 -12.70
C ALA A 138 -7.84 11.38 -13.75
N GLN A 139 -7.25 10.56 -14.61
CA GLN A 139 -8.00 9.70 -15.54
C GLN A 139 -8.69 8.55 -14.80
N GLU A 140 -8.02 7.94 -13.83
CA GLU A 140 -8.59 6.90 -12.98
C GLU A 140 -9.78 7.41 -12.15
N ILE A 141 -9.66 8.59 -11.54
CA ILE A 141 -10.78 9.24 -10.83
C ILE A 141 -12.00 9.39 -11.76
N ARG A 142 -11.80 9.90 -12.98
CA ARG A 142 -12.91 10.03 -13.96
C ARG A 142 -13.51 8.68 -14.33
N MET A 143 -12.70 7.64 -14.43
CA MET A 143 -13.20 6.27 -14.67
C MET A 143 -14.10 5.80 -13.52
N TYR A 144 -13.77 6.09 -12.27
CA TYR A 144 -14.64 5.79 -11.12
C TYR A 144 -15.91 6.67 -11.13
N GLU A 145 -15.80 7.95 -11.50
CA GLU A 145 -16.94 8.85 -11.65
C GLU A 145 -17.94 8.38 -12.75
N ASP A 146 -17.44 7.72 -13.79
CA ASP A 146 -18.25 7.14 -14.87
C ASP A 146 -18.83 5.75 -14.51
N SER A 147 -18.40 5.13 -13.41
CA SER A 147 -18.86 3.81 -12.97
C SER A 147 -20.06 3.93 -12.01
N ALA A 148 -21.23 3.44 -12.44
CA ALA A 148 -22.44 3.46 -11.61
C ALA A 148 -22.25 2.71 -10.27
N ASP A 149 -21.54 1.57 -10.26
CA ASP A 149 -21.27 0.79 -9.05
C ASP A 149 -20.38 1.57 -8.08
N SER A 150 -19.34 2.25 -8.58
CA SER A 150 -18.47 3.09 -7.78
C SER A 150 -19.25 4.28 -7.19
N GLN A 151 -20.08 4.94 -8.00
CA GLN A 151 -20.88 6.08 -7.56
C GLN A 151 -21.89 5.68 -6.47
N VAL A 152 -22.60 4.56 -6.63
CA VAL A 152 -23.53 4.08 -5.59
C VAL A 152 -22.81 3.82 -4.28
N TYR A 153 -21.60 3.27 -4.33
CA TYR A 153 -20.79 2.99 -3.13
C TYR A 153 -20.33 4.29 -2.44
N GLU A 154 -19.82 5.26 -3.20
CA GLU A 154 -19.36 6.55 -2.68
C GLU A 154 -20.52 7.39 -2.14
N ASP A 155 -21.63 7.47 -2.87
CA ASP A 155 -22.83 8.19 -2.46
C ASP A 155 -23.46 7.59 -1.19
N LEU A 156 -23.39 6.26 -1.03
CA LEU A 156 -23.85 5.60 0.19
C LEU A 156 -23.06 6.10 1.40
N PHE A 157 -21.72 6.12 1.34
CA PHE A 157 -20.92 6.63 2.44
C PHE A 157 -21.11 8.13 2.66
N ALA A 158 -21.22 8.91 1.59
CA ALA A 158 -21.49 10.34 1.69
C ALA A 158 -22.83 10.64 2.37
N ALA A 159 -23.85 9.80 2.13
CA ALA A 159 -25.17 9.91 2.75
C ALA A 159 -25.19 9.42 4.20
N MET A 160 -24.48 8.32 4.51
CA MET A 160 -24.44 7.73 5.85
C MET A 160 -23.62 8.55 6.85
N TYR A 161 -22.53 9.19 6.42
CA TYR A 161 -21.57 9.85 7.29
C TYR A 161 -21.47 11.35 7.00
N ARG A 162 -21.84 12.17 8.00
CA ARG A 162 -21.80 13.64 7.82
C ARG A 162 -20.38 14.21 7.98
N HIS A 163 -19.58 13.69 8.90
CA HIS A 163 -18.27 14.25 9.28
C HIS A 163 -17.14 13.22 9.24
N HIS A 164 -17.44 11.94 9.11
CA HIS A 164 -16.42 10.89 9.09
C HIS A 164 -15.66 10.90 7.75
N PRO A 165 -14.32 10.79 7.75
CA PRO A 165 -13.52 10.86 6.51
C PRO A 165 -13.80 9.73 5.51
N VAL A 166 -14.42 8.62 5.93
CA VAL A 166 -14.83 7.52 5.02
C VAL A 166 -15.76 7.98 3.89
N ARG A 167 -16.42 9.13 4.05
CA ARG A 167 -17.28 9.74 3.03
C ARG A 167 -16.54 10.36 1.83
N VAL A 168 -15.23 10.43 1.92
CA VAL A 168 -14.37 10.99 0.85
C VAL A 168 -13.84 9.84 0.01
N PRO A 169 -13.88 9.92 -1.32
CA PRO A 169 -13.32 8.89 -2.19
C PRO A 169 -11.85 8.58 -1.88
N ILE A 170 -11.46 7.32 -1.98
CA ILE A 170 -10.10 6.87 -1.65
C ILE A 170 -9.06 7.57 -2.53
N ALA A 171 -9.33 7.69 -3.83
CA ALA A 171 -8.46 8.37 -4.78
C ALA A 171 -8.50 9.92 -4.63
N GLY A 172 -9.39 10.45 -3.80
CA GLY A 172 -9.66 11.89 -3.74
C GLY A 172 -10.47 12.38 -4.93
N THR A 173 -10.32 13.66 -5.25
CA THR A 173 -10.93 14.31 -6.42
C THR A 173 -9.83 14.91 -7.30
N VAL A 174 -10.15 15.19 -8.57
CA VAL A 174 -9.20 15.87 -9.49
C VAL A 174 -8.68 17.19 -8.89
N GLU A 175 -9.53 17.92 -8.15
CA GLU A 175 -9.15 19.14 -7.46
C GLU A 175 -8.18 18.85 -6.29
N SER A 176 -8.50 17.89 -5.43
CA SER A 176 -7.67 17.58 -4.26
C SER A 176 -6.30 17.05 -4.63
N ILE A 177 -6.20 16.18 -5.64
CA ILE A 177 -4.89 15.68 -6.11
C ILE A 177 -4.06 16.78 -6.79
N GLY A 178 -4.70 17.84 -7.31
CA GLY A 178 -4.02 19.02 -7.86
C GLY A 178 -3.17 19.76 -6.83
N ALA A 179 -3.51 19.65 -5.54
CA ALA A 179 -2.78 20.27 -4.45
C ALA A 179 -1.64 19.38 -3.88
N ILE A 180 -1.49 18.15 -4.36
CA ILE A 180 -0.45 17.23 -3.88
C ILE A 180 0.91 17.62 -4.49
N THR A 181 1.91 17.78 -3.63
CA THR A 181 3.29 18.11 -4.00
C THR A 181 4.27 17.02 -3.54
N PRO A 182 5.51 16.99 -4.08
CA PRO A 182 6.55 16.09 -3.58
C PRO A 182 6.79 16.19 -2.07
N GLU A 183 6.70 17.40 -1.49
CA GLU A 183 6.89 17.62 -0.05
C GLU A 183 5.76 17.02 0.78
N ILE A 184 4.50 17.10 0.30
CA ILE A 184 3.35 16.47 0.95
C ILE A 184 3.52 14.95 0.93
N LEU A 185 3.84 14.38 -0.24
CA LEU A 185 4.10 12.94 -0.38
C LEU A 185 5.24 12.51 0.53
N ARG A 186 6.34 13.26 0.57
CA ARG A 186 7.48 12.98 1.44
C ARG A 186 7.10 13.02 2.91
N SER A 187 6.34 14.02 3.33
CA SER A 187 5.90 14.16 4.72
C SER A 187 5.01 12.99 5.17
N CYS A 188 4.09 12.55 4.31
CA CYS A 188 3.24 11.40 4.59
C CYS A 188 4.04 10.09 4.59
N TYR A 189 4.96 9.93 3.63
CA TYR A 189 5.85 8.76 3.60
C TYR A 189 6.67 8.66 4.89
N ASP A 190 7.35 9.74 5.29
CA ASP A 190 8.19 9.75 6.49
C ASP A 190 7.38 9.50 7.77
N ALA A 191 6.11 9.91 7.80
CA ALA A 191 5.23 9.72 8.96
C ALA A 191 4.70 8.27 9.07
N PHE A 192 4.38 7.62 7.95
CA PHE A 192 3.61 6.37 7.96
C PHE A 192 4.36 5.14 7.45
N TYR A 193 5.38 5.30 6.59
CA TYR A 193 6.18 4.18 6.06
C TYR A 193 7.39 3.89 6.97
N HIS A 194 7.08 3.58 8.20
CA HIS A 194 8.07 3.24 9.22
C HIS A 194 7.86 1.78 9.66
N PRO A 195 8.91 0.97 9.84
CA PRO A 195 8.78 -0.45 10.18
C PRO A 195 7.81 -0.74 11.32
N ALA A 196 7.78 0.07 12.39
CA ALA A 196 6.86 -0.11 13.50
C ALA A 196 5.38 0.22 13.18
N ASN A 197 5.11 0.91 12.06
CA ASN A 197 3.77 1.20 11.53
C ASN A 197 3.39 0.32 10.34
N MET A 198 4.26 -0.62 9.98
CA MET A 198 4.06 -1.52 8.84
C MET A 198 4.00 -2.98 9.32
N MET A 199 3.61 -3.88 8.44
CA MET A 199 3.58 -5.32 8.68
C MET A 199 3.95 -6.08 7.42
N LEU A 200 4.78 -7.11 7.55
CA LEU A 200 5.04 -8.07 6.49
C LEU A 200 4.26 -9.37 6.75
N CYS A 201 3.42 -9.75 5.80
CA CYS A 201 2.69 -11.03 5.80
C CYS A 201 3.17 -11.90 4.65
N VAL A 202 3.55 -13.14 4.93
CA VAL A 202 3.99 -14.12 3.94
C VAL A 202 3.13 -15.38 4.05
N VAL A 203 2.65 -15.87 2.90
CA VAL A 203 1.86 -17.11 2.84
C VAL A 203 2.40 -17.97 1.69
N GLY A 204 2.69 -19.24 1.97
CA GLY A 204 3.17 -20.18 0.97
C GLY A 204 4.06 -21.28 1.54
N ASP A 205 4.64 -22.08 0.66
CA ASP A 205 5.64 -23.09 1.01
C ASP A 205 6.99 -22.39 1.28
N VAL A 206 7.09 -21.83 2.48
CA VAL A 206 8.25 -21.09 2.99
C VAL A 206 8.55 -21.52 4.43
N ASP A 207 9.82 -21.49 4.80
CA ASP A 207 10.26 -21.74 6.18
C ASP A 207 10.22 -20.40 6.96
N PRO A 208 9.52 -20.35 8.12
CA PRO A 208 9.38 -19.12 8.91
C PRO A 208 10.67 -18.61 9.56
#